data_f1208568b071d929eecc11ee2f1893a4
#
_entry.id   f1208568b071d929eecc11ee2f1893a4
#
_cell.length_a   1.000
_cell.length_b   1.000
_cell.length_c   1.000
_cell.angle_alpha   90.00
_cell.angle_beta   90.00
_cell.angle_gamma   90.00
#
_symmetry.space_group_name_H-M   'P 1'
#
loop_
_entity.id
_entity.type
_entity.pdbx_description
1 polymer ?
#
loop_
_entity_poly.entity_id
_entity_poly.type
_entity_poly.pdbx_seq_one_letter_code
_entity_poly.pdbx_strand_id
1 'polypeptide(L)'
;MVLVTLVSVAVAVVAVARWVLVRRQLRAVTDQLRRRREAGVHAPVHIQLVDGAVEALVVQINATIAQAERTGARLRRHERRYRELVADLSHDLRTPLTAVRGYQQMLAASALDPAQRDHLCAAARHADRLAALVEEVFECARLSDDAGEDDGARMERVDLVEEVVQCLLGLAGPLEAAGLEVEVRAPDALVAETDPGALRRIVANLVRNAVQHGRGRLRVELAGIAGRVRLRMRNGVRRPGALDVSRALERGWSSDPAGTGLGLSIVELLAARLGGSVAVGLEGEEFEVVLELPATPPAG
;
A
#
# COMPACT_ATOMS: atom_id res chain seq x y z
N MET A 1 33.47 -48.71 53.07
CA MET A 1 33.97 -47.43 52.51
C MET A 1 34.21 -47.55 51.03
N VAL A 2 35.01 -48.45 50.49
CA VAL A 2 35.37 -48.58 49.05
C VAL A 2 34.16 -48.79 48.15
N LEU A 3 33.17 -49.59 48.52
CA LEU A 3 31.95 -49.80 47.72
C LEU A 3 31.11 -48.56 47.61
N VAL A 4 30.98 -47.76 48.66
CA VAL A 4 30.22 -46.49 48.65
C VAL A 4 30.89 -45.42 47.74
N THR A 5 32.20 -45.32 47.75
CA THR A 5 32.96 -44.44 46.88
C THR A 5 32.85 -44.83 45.40
N LEU A 6 32.90 -46.14 45.10
CA LEU A 6 32.71 -46.64 43.71
C LEU A 6 31.30 -46.36 43.20
N VAL A 7 30.27 -46.57 44.02
CA VAL A 7 28.87 -46.25 43.64
C VAL A 7 28.70 -44.75 43.43
N SER A 8 29.27 -43.92 44.31
CA SER A 8 29.20 -42.43 44.15
C SER A 8 29.90 -41.95 42.88
N VAL A 9 31.06 -42.51 42.53
CA VAL A 9 31.77 -42.18 41.28
C VAL A 9 30.96 -42.63 40.05
N ALA A 10 30.38 -43.83 40.07
CA ALA A 10 29.53 -44.30 38.98
C ALA A 10 28.31 -43.41 38.74
N VAL A 11 27.61 -43.02 39.82
CA VAL A 11 26.48 -42.10 39.77
C VAL A 11 26.90 -40.72 39.21
N ALA A 12 28.06 -40.20 39.66
CA ALA A 12 28.58 -38.92 39.13
C ALA A 12 28.90 -39.00 37.63
N VAL A 13 29.54 -40.09 37.18
CA VAL A 13 29.84 -40.30 35.75
C VAL A 13 28.57 -40.36 34.90
N VAL A 14 27.55 -41.12 35.36
CA VAL A 14 26.26 -41.20 34.67
C VAL A 14 25.56 -39.82 34.62
N ALA A 15 25.57 -39.08 35.72
CA ALA A 15 24.98 -37.74 35.77
C ALA A 15 25.68 -36.75 34.81
N VAL A 16 27.02 -36.77 34.77
CA VAL A 16 27.81 -35.94 33.85
C VAL A 16 27.58 -36.34 32.39
N ALA A 17 27.56 -37.64 32.09
CA ALA A 17 27.27 -38.12 30.73
C ALA A 17 25.88 -37.71 30.27
N ARG A 18 24.85 -37.84 31.12
CA ARG A 18 23.49 -37.41 30.86
C ARG A 18 23.43 -35.88 30.64
N TRP A 19 24.08 -35.09 31.46
CA TRP A 19 24.15 -33.63 31.33
C TRP A 19 24.79 -33.20 30.02
N VAL A 20 25.89 -33.85 29.62
CA VAL A 20 26.56 -33.56 28.33
C VAL A 20 25.65 -33.90 27.14
N LEU A 21 24.95 -35.04 27.19
CA LEU A 21 24.00 -35.43 26.13
C LEU A 21 22.85 -34.43 25.99
N VAL A 22 22.21 -34.05 27.08
CA VAL A 22 21.12 -33.07 27.10
C VAL A 22 21.61 -31.73 26.56
N ARG A 23 22.80 -31.28 26.96
CA ARG A 23 23.39 -30.02 26.50
C ARG A 23 23.72 -30.04 25.00
N ARG A 24 24.17 -31.17 24.46
CA ARG A 24 24.41 -31.35 23.00
C ARG A 24 23.08 -31.31 22.23
N GLN A 25 22.04 -31.95 22.73
CA GLN A 25 20.73 -31.98 22.11
C GLN A 25 20.09 -30.59 22.08
N LEU A 26 20.13 -29.84 23.19
CA LEU A 26 19.62 -28.45 23.22
C LEU A 26 20.33 -27.54 22.22
N ARG A 27 21.68 -27.69 22.09
CA ARG A 27 22.40 -26.90 21.06
C ARG A 27 21.98 -27.29 19.65
N ALA A 28 21.79 -28.57 19.37
CA ALA A 28 21.32 -29.00 18.04
C ALA A 28 19.93 -28.45 17.71
N VAL A 29 19.00 -28.39 18.69
CA VAL A 29 17.68 -27.72 18.52
C VAL A 29 17.84 -26.25 18.19
N THR A 30 18.67 -25.54 18.96
CA THR A 30 18.90 -24.11 18.79
C THR A 30 19.50 -23.81 17.42
N ASP A 31 20.48 -24.60 16.99
CA ASP A 31 21.11 -24.44 15.68
C ASP A 31 20.15 -24.74 14.52
N GLN A 32 19.27 -25.75 14.67
CA GLN A 32 18.23 -26.04 13.69
C GLN A 32 17.22 -24.90 13.59
N LEU A 33 16.76 -24.35 14.71
CA LEU A 33 15.81 -23.22 14.74
C LEU A 33 16.44 -21.97 14.12
N ARG A 34 17.72 -21.70 14.40
CA ARG A 34 18.46 -20.57 13.84
C ARG A 34 18.59 -20.66 12.31
N ARG A 35 19.07 -21.81 11.79
CA ARG A 35 19.21 -22.05 10.35
C ARG A 35 17.87 -21.95 9.61
N ARG A 36 16.77 -22.36 10.23
CA ARG A 36 15.43 -22.28 9.67
C ARG A 36 14.92 -20.84 9.56
N ARG A 37 15.19 -20.05 10.62
CA ARG A 37 14.88 -18.62 10.60
C ARG A 37 15.63 -17.89 9.46
N GLU A 38 16.90 -18.27 9.23
CA GLU A 38 17.73 -17.71 8.18
C GLU A 38 17.31 -18.19 6.77
N ALA A 39 16.82 -19.42 6.65
CA ALA A 39 16.44 -20.04 5.37
C ALA A 39 14.94 -19.90 5.02
N GLY A 40 14.10 -19.35 5.89
CA GLY A 40 12.65 -19.24 5.68
C GLY A 40 11.91 -20.57 5.55
N VAL A 41 12.54 -21.71 5.92
CA VAL A 41 11.99 -23.07 5.74
C VAL A 41 11.28 -23.53 7.00
N HIS A 42 10.01 -23.91 6.88
CA HIS A 42 9.14 -24.37 7.96
C HIS A 42 8.99 -25.90 7.95
N ALA A 43 9.97 -26.65 8.43
CA ALA A 43 9.88 -28.10 8.57
C ALA A 43 9.90 -28.51 10.07
N PRO A 44 9.25 -29.61 10.50
CA PRO A 44 9.23 -30.02 11.91
C PRO A 44 10.64 -30.33 12.46
N VAL A 45 10.86 -30.03 13.75
CA VAL A 45 12.13 -30.32 14.41
C VAL A 45 12.14 -31.81 14.74
N HIS A 46 13.05 -32.58 14.13
CA HIS A 46 13.24 -34.00 14.43
C HIS A 46 14.49 -34.19 15.27
N ILE A 47 14.32 -34.73 16.50
CA ILE A 47 15.43 -35.08 17.39
C ILE A 47 15.06 -36.37 18.08
N GLN A 48 15.98 -37.34 18.07
CA GLN A 48 15.91 -38.50 18.96
C GLN A 48 16.36 -38.05 20.37
N LEU A 49 15.44 -38.00 21.30
CA LEU A 49 15.65 -37.47 22.63
C LEU A 49 15.76 -38.59 23.68
N VAL A 50 16.73 -38.44 24.58
CA VAL A 50 16.95 -39.37 25.71
C VAL A 50 16.20 -38.92 26.96
N ASP A 51 15.68 -37.67 26.95
CA ASP A 51 14.99 -37.07 28.10
C ASP A 51 13.54 -36.67 27.74
N GLY A 52 12.57 -37.24 28.42
CA GLY A 52 11.14 -37.02 28.19
C GLY A 52 10.68 -35.56 28.38
N ALA A 53 11.37 -34.79 29.23
CA ALA A 53 11.02 -33.35 29.41
C ALA A 53 11.40 -32.51 28.18
N VAL A 54 12.56 -32.83 27.58
CA VAL A 54 12.99 -32.13 26.33
C VAL A 54 12.15 -32.58 25.17
N GLU A 55 11.70 -33.82 25.11
CA GLU A 55 10.77 -34.35 24.12
C GLU A 55 9.42 -33.61 24.18
N ALA A 56 8.85 -33.45 25.38
CA ALA A 56 7.61 -32.69 25.57
C ALA A 56 7.74 -31.24 25.12
N LEU A 57 8.89 -30.59 25.38
CA LEU A 57 9.16 -29.24 24.93
C LEU A 57 9.21 -29.14 23.39
N VAL A 58 9.87 -30.08 22.72
CA VAL A 58 9.96 -30.10 21.25
C VAL A 58 8.58 -30.34 20.60
N VAL A 59 7.78 -31.23 21.18
CA VAL A 59 6.38 -31.45 20.75
C VAL A 59 5.58 -30.16 20.86
N GLN A 60 5.71 -29.42 21.97
CA GLN A 60 5.01 -28.16 22.17
C GLN A 60 5.48 -27.04 21.16
N ILE A 61 6.78 -26.96 20.92
CA ILE A 61 7.35 -26.05 19.93
C ILE A 61 6.81 -26.38 18.52
N ASN A 62 6.83 -27.64 18.11
CA ASN A 62 6.32 -28.07 16.83
C ASN A 62 4.81 -27.80 16.69
N ALA A 63 4.04 -28.01 17.75
CA ALA A 63 2.61 -27.68 17.78
C ALA A 63 2.38 -26.18 17.60
N THR A 64 3.18 -25.33 18.26
CA THR A 64 3.10 -23.87 18.14
C THR A 64 3.47 -23.40 16.72
N ILE A 65 4.53 -23.97 16.15
CA ILE A 65 4.94 -23.67 14.75
C ILE A 65 3.82 -24.07 13.79
N ALA A 66 3.28 -25.29 13.90
CA ALA A 66 2.18 -25.75 13.06
C ALA A 66 0.91 -24.90 13.21
N GLN A 67 0.64 -24.39 14.41
CA GLN A 67 -0.46 -23.46 14.66
C GLN A 67 -0.22 -22.12 13.95
N ALA A 68 0.97 -21.53 14.06
CA ALA A 68 1.33 -20.29 13.39
C ALA A 68 1.23 -20.42 11.87
N GLU A 69 1.71 -21.54 11.30
CA GLU A 69 1.60 -21.83 9.86
C GLU A 69 0.15 -21.94 9.40
N ARG A 70 -0.69 -22.67 10.15
CA ARG A 70 -2.13 -22.78 9.85
C ARG A 70 -2.82 -21.43 9.88
N THR A 71 -2.47 -20.60 10.86
CA THR A 71 -3.03 -19.25 11.00
C THR A 71 -2.58 -18.36 9.83
N GLY A 72 -1.29 -18.37 9.49
CA GLY A 72 -0.76 -17.66 8.34
C GLY A 72 -1.38 -18.12 7.01
N ALA A 73 -1.55 -19.46 6.81
CA ALA A 73 -2.21 -19.99 5.62
C ALA A 73 -3.71 -19.65 5.55
N ARG A 74 -4.39 -19.53 6.71
CA ARG A 74 -5.79 -19.05 6.77
C ARG A 74 -5.87 -17.57 6.38
N LEU A 75 -4.99 -16.74 6.94
CA LEU A 75 -4.95 -15.31 6.66
C LEU A 75 -4.73 -15.07 5.17
N ARG A 76 -3.70 -15.69 4.56
CA ARG A 76 -3.46 -15.59 3.11
C ARG A 76 -4.65 -16.04 2.27
N ARG A 77 -5.40 -17.10 2.68
CA ARG A 77 -6.61 -17.53 1.98
C ARG A 77 -7.75 -16.52 2.11
N HIS A 78 -7.90 -15.87 3.27
CA HIS A 78 -8.90 -14.81 3.46
C HIS A 78 -8.57 -13.60 2.59
N GLU A 79 -7.31 -13.19 2.53
CA GLU A 79 -6.83 -12.11 1.67
C GLU A 79 -7.12 -12.38 0.18
N ARG A 80 -6.76 -13.58 -0.32
CA ARG A 80 -7.05 -13.96 -1.72
C ARG A 80 -8.54 -13.91 -2.03
N ARG A 81 -9.37 -14.48 -1.16
CA ARG A 81 -10.84 -14.42 -1.33
C ARG A 81 -11.37 -12.99 -1.31
N TYR A 82 -10.81 -12.15 -0.45
CA TYR A 82 -11.19 -10.75 -0.41
C TYR A 82 -10.84 -10.03 -1.71
N ARG A 83 -9.64 -10.28 -2.27
CA ARG A 83 -9.21 -9.74 -3.59
C ARG A 83 -10.14 -10.19 -4.71
N GLU A 84 -10.45 -11.48 -4.78
CA GLU A 84 -11.38 -12.03 -5.78
C GLU A 84 -12.76 -11.37 -5.68
N LEU A 85 -13.32 -11.28 -4.48
CA LEU A 85 -14.62 -10.61 -4.25
C LEU A 85 -14.58 -9.13 -4.66
N VAL A 86 -13.50 -8.43 -4.33
CA VAL A 86 -13.33 -7.02 -4.71
C VAL A 86 -13.22 -6.88 -6.22
N ALA A 87 -12.46 -7.73 -6.89
CA ALA A 87 -12.34 -7.73 -8.35
C ALA A 87 -13.69 -8.02 -9.05
N ASP A 88 -14.42 -9.02 -8.60
CA ASP A 88 -15.74 -9.38 -9.13
C ASP A 88 -16.75 -8.24 -8.92
N LEU A 89 -16.82 -7.68 -7.72
CA LEU A 89 -17.67 -6.52 -7.42
C LEU A 89 -17.32 -5.30 -8.30
N SER A 90 -16.03 -5.10 -8.63
CA SER A 90 -15.61 -4.02 -9.55
C SER A 90 -16.26 -4.15 -10.90
N HIS A 91 -16.15 -5.35 -11.47
CA HIS A 91 -16.70 -5.65 -12.79
C HIS A 91 -18.24 -5.50 -12.77
N ASP A 92 -18.88 -6.07 -11.75
CA ASP A 92 -20.32 -6.09 -11.62
C ASP A 92 -20.94 -4.72 -11.36
N LEU A 93 -20.21 -3.80 -10.72
CA LEU A 93 -20.63 -2.41 -10.53
C LEU A 93 -20.34 -1.52 -11.74
N ARG A 94 -19.24 -1.76 -12.48
CA ARG A 94 -18.88 -0.98 -13.66
C ARG A 94 -19.93 -1.16 -14.78
N THR A 95 -20.45 -2.35 -14.97
CA THR A 95 -21.42 -2.66 -16.03
C THR A 95 -22.71 -1.85 -15.91
N PRO A 96 -23.46 -1.86 -14.78
CA PRO A 96 -24.67 -1.06 -14.62
C PRO A 96 -24.38 0.44 -14.66
N LEU A 97 -23.26 0.92 -14.13
CA LEU A 97 -22.86 2.32 -14.20
C LEU A 97 -22.64 2.79 -15.64
N THR A 98 -22.01 1.96 -16.47
CA THR A 98 -21.84 2.24 -17.91
C THR A 98 -23.18 2.32 -18.62
N ALA A 99 -24.11 1.43 -18.30
CA ALA A 99 -25.47 1.46 -18.85
C ALA A 99 -26.22 2.73 -18.43
N VAL A 100 -26.16 3.13 -17.15
CA VAL A 100 -26.76 4.39 -16.65
C VAL A 100 -26.21 5.58 -17.39
N ARG A 101 -24.89 5.68 -17.58
CA ARG A 101 -24.25 6.75 -18.38
C ARG A 101 -24.74 6.75 -19.83
N GLY A 102 -24.85 5.59 -20.46
CA GLY A 102 -25.39 5.46 -21.81
C GLY A 102 -26.81 6.00 -21.93
N TYR A 103 -27.71 5.64 -20.99
CA TYR A 103 -29.06 6.18 -20.98
C TYR A 103 -29.10 7.70 -20.72
N GLN A 104 -28.25 8.22 -19.87
CA GLN A 104 -28.12 9.65 -19.61
C GLN A 104 -27.68 10.39 -20.88
N GLN A 105 -26.72 9.86 -21.64
CA GLN A 105 -26.28 10.44 -22.92
C GLN A 105 -27.40 10.43 -23.97
N MET A 106 -28.15 9.33 -24.07
CA MET A 106 -29.32 9.26 -24.97
C MET A 106 -30.40 10.26 -24.59
N LEU A 107 -30.69 10.42 -23.29
CA LEU A 107 -31.66 11.43 -22.80
C LEU A 107 -31.15 12.85 -23.05
N ALA A 108 -29.86 13.11 -22.91
CA ALA A 108 -29.26 14.43 -23.18
C ALA A 108 -29.41 14.85 -24.65
N ALA A 109 -29.48 13.88 -25.56
CA ALA A 109 -29.70 14.11 -27.00
C ALA A 109 -31.19 14.32 -27.37
N SER A 110 -32.12 14.13 -26.43
CA SER A 110 -33.55 14.32 -26.65
C SER A 110 -34.01 15.74 -26.31
N ALA A 111 -35.22 16.11 -26.74
CA ALA A 111 -35.82 17.41 -26.45
C ALA A 111 -36.28 17.41 -24.96
N LEU A 112 -35.46 17.98 -24.10
CA LEU A 112 -35.72 18.13 -22.66
C LEU A 112 -36.12 19.58 -22.36
N ASP A 113 -37.07 19.75 -21.44
CA ASP A 113 -37.31 21.05 -20.83
C ASP A 113 -36.14 21.46 -19.90
N PRO A 114 -36.04 22.72 -19.48
CA PRO A 114 -34.94 23.20 -18.65
C PRO A 114 -34.83 22.43 -17.31
N ALA A 115 -35.95 22.15 -16.65
CA ALA A 115 -35.94 21.43 -15.36
C ALA A 115 -35.50 19.96 -15.51
N GLN A 116 -35.97 19.31 -16.58
CA GLN A 116 -35.51 17.93 -16.91
C GLN A 116 -34.02 17.87 -17.23
N ARG A 117 -33.49 18.88 -17.92
CA ARG A 117 -32.07 19.01 -18.24
C ARG A 117 -31.24 19.18 -16.96
N ASP A 118 -31.71 20.03 -16.02
CA ASP A 118 -31.05 20.22 -14.73
C ASP A 118 -31.02 18.93 -13.91
N HIS A 119 -32.13 18.17 -13.87
CA HIS A 119 -32.21 16.89 -13.21
C HIS A 119 -31.30 15.84 -13.85
N LEU A 120 -31.23 15.80 -15.19
CA LEU A 120 -30.34 14.90 -15.92
C LEU A 120 -28.86 15.23 -15.63
N CYS A 121 -28.50 16.52 -15.65
CA CYS A 121 -27.15 16.96 -15.29
C CYS A 121 -26.80 16.60 -13.83
N ALA A 122 -27.73 16.71 -12.91
CA ALA A 122 -27.53 16.28 -11.51
C ALA A 122 -27.32 14.76 -11.42
N ALA A 123 -28.16 13.97 -12.10
CA ALA A 123 -28.04 12.51 -12.13
C ALA A 123 -26.72 12.06 -12.77
N ALA A 124 -26.27 12.71 -13.86
CA ALA A 124 -24.98 12.42 -14.49
C ALA A 124 -23.80 12.68 -13.54
N ARG A 125 -23.80 13.83 -12.84
CA ARG A 125 -22.77 14.11 -11.82
C ARG A 125 -22.73 13.06 -10.71
N HIS A 126 -23.88 12.58 -10.24
CA HIS A 126 -23.93 11.52 -9.21
C HIS A 126 -23.45 10.19 -9.74
N ALA A 127 -23.77 9.81 -10.97
CA ALA A 127 -23.29 8.57 -11.59
C ALA A 127 -21.77 8.61 -11.82
N ASP A 128 -21.23 9.72 -12.28
CA ASP A 128 -19.77 9.91 -12.45
C ASP A 128 -19.05 9.83 -11.12
N ARG A 129 -19.62 10.43 -10.09
CA ARG A 129 -19.08 10.37 -8.75
C ARG A 129 -19.09 8.94 -8.18
N LEU A 130 -20.21 8.21 -8.36
CA LEU A 130 -20.31 6.81 -7.91
C LEU A 130 -19.28 5.94 -8.64
N ALA A 131 -19.08 6.14 -9.93
CA ALA A 131 -18.05 5.44 -10.70
C ALA A 131 -16.65 5.72 -10.15
N ALA A 132 -16.33 6.97 -9.84
CA ALA A 132 -15.04 7.33 -9.24
C ALA A 132 -14.84 6.70 -7.86
N LEU A 133 -15.87 6.71 -7.01
CA LEU A 133 -15.87 6.06 -5.70
C LEU A 133 -15.59 4.56 -5.80
N VAL A 134 -16.27 3.89 -6.70
CA VAL A 134 -16.10 2.46 -6.97
C VAL A 134 -14.65 2.17 -7.37
N GLU A 135 -14.10 2.90 -8.34
CA GLU A 135 -12.70 2.71 -8.77
C GLU A 135 -11.69 2.99 -7.63
N GLU A 136 -11.89 4.04 -6.82
CA GLU A 136 -11.01 4.33 -5.68
C GLU A 136 -11.04 3.24 -4.60
N VAL A 137 -12.22 2.71 -4.26
CA VAL A 137 -12.34 1.60 -3.29
C VAL A 137 -11.59 0.38 -3.78
N PHE A 138 -11.72 0.05 -5.07
CA PHE A 138 -11.04 -1.10 -5.65
C PHE A 138 -9.53 -0.90 -5.78
N GLU A 139 -9.08 0.29 -6.15
CA GLU A 139 -7.67 0.63 -6.17
C GLU A 139 -7.06 0.49 -4.77
N CYS A 140 -7.75 1.02 -3.75
CA CYS A 140 -7.33 0.91 -2.37
C CYS A 140 -7.26 -0.56 -1.88
N ALA A 141 -8.25 -1.38 -2.24
CA ALA A 141 -8.27 -2.80 -1.87
C ALA A 141 -7.12 -3.59 -2.52
N ARG A 142 -6.87 -3.37 -3.82
CA ARG A 142 -5.74 -4.00 -4.52
C ARG A 142 -4.37 -3.60 -3.95
N LEU A 143 -4.17 -2.32 -3.65
CA LEU A 143 -2.90 -1.81 -3.17
C LEU A 143 -2.59 -2.19 -1.71
N SER A 144 -3.62 -2.38 -0.88
CA SER A 144 -3.44 -2.77 0.53
C SER A 144 -2.84 -4.17 0.69
N ASP A 145 -2.98 -5.03 -0.31
CA ASP A 145 -2.59 -6.44 -0.28
C ASP A 145 -1.27 -6.75 -1.00
N ASP A 146 -0.83 -5.86 -1.91
CA ASP A 146 0.42 -6.04 -2.68
C ASP A 146 1.71 -5.91 -1.82
N ALA A 147 1.58 -5.66 -0.52
CA ALA A 147 2.71 -5.64 0.42
C ALA A 147 3.32 -7.03 0.70
N GLY A 148 2.78 -8.12 0.12
CA GLY A 148 3.15 -9.48 0.49
C GLY A 148 3.47 -10.50 -0.61
N GLU A 149 3.15 -10.29 -1.89
CA GLU A 149 3.50 -11.23 -2.98
C GLU A 149 3.78 -10.48 -4.28
N ASP A 150 4.93 -10.62 -4.78
CA ASP A 150 5.64 -10.71 -6.07
C ASP A 150 4.88 -10.38 -7.40
N ASP A 151 3.94 -9.45 -7.39
CA ASP A 151 3.64 -8.66 -8.58
C ASP A 151 4.53 -7.41 -8.51
N GLY A 152 5.83 -7.69 -8.64
CA GLY A 152 6.92 -6.75 -8.45
C GLY A 152 6.61 -5.46 -9.19
N ALA A 153 6.68 -4.33 -8.48
CA ALA A 153 6.70 -3.02 -9.11
C ALA A 153 7.59 -3.15 -10.34
N ARG A 154 7.04 -2.90 -11.54
CA ARG A 154 7.84 -2.91 -12.77
C ARG A 154 8.78 -1.72 -12.71
N MET A 155 9.91 -1.92 -12.02
CA MET A 155 10.91 -0.89 -11.89
C MET A 155 11.61 -0.73 -13.23
N GLU A 156 11.43 0.44 -13.82
CA GLU A 156 12.02 0.83 -15.11
C GLU A 156 12.74 2.16 -14.95
N ARG A 157 13.77 2.39 -15.77
CA ARG A 157 14.38 3.70 -15.86
C ARG A 157 13.49 4.63 -16.64
N VAL A 158 12.92 5.61 -15.95
CA VAL A 158 11.89 6.52 -16.46
C VAL A 158 12.35 7.96 -16.28
N ASP A 159 12.10 8.79 -17.27
CA ASP A 159 12.19 10.25 -17.10
C ASP A 159 10.90 10.74 -16.42
N LEU A 160 11.03 11.07 -15.13
CA LEU A 160 9.91 11.49 -14.29
C LEU A 160 9.30 12.81 -14.76
N VAL A 161 10.08 13.68 -15.41
CA VAL A 161 9.56 14.94 -15.94
C VAL A 161 8.60 14.65 -17.09
N GLU A 162 9.01 13.79 -18.02
CA GLU A 162 8.17 13.39 -19.15
C GLU A 162 6.88 12.71 -18.67
N GLU A 163 6.98 11.75 -17.74
CA GLU A 163 5.81 11.03 -17.21
C GLU A 163 4.82 11.96 -16.49
N VAL A 164 5.32 12.85 -15.64
CA VAL A 164 4.46 13.81 -14.92
C VAL A 164 3.79 14.79 -15.89
N VAL A 165 4.53 15.32 -16.86
CA VAL A 165 3.97 16.25 -17.88
C VAL A 165 2.92 15.53 -18.72
N GLN A 166 3.14 14.30 -19.16
CA GLN A 166 2.15 13.52 -19.91
C GLN A 166 0.87 13.28 -19.10
N CYS A 167 1.00 12.98 -17.81
CA CYS A 167 -0.15 12.86 -16.91
C CYS A 167 -0.95 14.16 -16.79
N LEU A 168 -0.26 15.30 -16.64
CA LEU A 168 -0.90 16.62 -16.55
C LEU A 168 -1.62 16.99 -17.85
N LEU A 169 -1.01 16.72 -19.00
CA LEU A 169 -1.63 16.93 -20.31
C LEU A 169 -2.88 16.07 -20.51
N GLY A 170 -2.83 14.80 -20.09
CA GLY A 170 -4.00 13.91 -20.12
C GLY A 170 -5.16 14.37 -19.23
N LEU A 171 -4.89 15.21 -18.23
CA LEU A 171 -5.86 15.75 -17.29
C LEU A 171 -6.14 17.26 -17.50
N ALA A 172 -5.69 17.84 -18.62
CA ALA A 172 -5.85 19.27 -18.92
C ALA A 172 -7.32 19.71 -18.90
N GLY A 173 -8.21 18.94 -19.53
CA GLY A 173 -9.65 19.26 -19.57
C GLY A 173 -10.29 19.40 -18.19
N PRO A 174 -10.15 18.43 -17.27
CA PRO A 174 -10.59 18.56 -15.87
C PRO A 174 -9.98 19.76 -15.13
N LEU A 175 -8.69 20.06 -15.34
CA LEU A 175 -8.00 21.19 -14.72
C LEU A 175 -8.55 22.53 -15.20
N GLU A 176 -8.75 22.69 -16.51
CA GLU A 176 -9.37 23.87 -17.13
C GLU A 176 -10.81 24.06 -16.65
N ALA A 177 -11.60 22.98 -16.61
CA ALA A 177 -12.99 23.03 -16.13
C ALA A 177 -13.08 23.45 -14.65
N ALA A 178 -12.05 23.14 -13.84
CA ALA A 178 -11.94 23.57 -12.44
C ALA A 178 -11.40 25.00 -12.29
N GLY A 179 -10.95 25.65 -13.38
CA GLY A 179 -10.34 26.97 -13.37
C GLY A 179 -8.93 26.99 -12.74
N LEU A 180 -8.19 25.88 -12.86
CA LEU A 180 -6.83 25.76 -12.34
C LEU A 180 -5.80 26.04 -13.43
N GLU A 181 -4.94 27.03 -13.22
CA GLU A 181 -3.76 27.26 -14.05
C GLU A 181 -2.63 26.35 -13.58
N VAL A 182 -2.02 25.59 -14.50
CA VAL A 182 -0.91 24.69 -14.20
C VAL A 182 0.41 25.37 -14.48
N GLU A 183 1.31 25.38 -13.47
CA GLU A 183 2.70 25.84 -13.60
C GLU A 183 3.64 24.68 -13.23
N VAL A 184 4.47 24.26 -14.20
CA VAL A 184 5.46 23.18 -13.97
C VAL A 184 6.86 23.79 -13.88
N ARG A 185 7.59 23.42 -12.84
CA ARG A 185 9.01 23.73 -12.65
C ARG A 185 9.79 22.43 -12.51
N ALA A 186 10.60 22.11 -13.48
CA ALA A 186 11.37 20.88 -13.52
C ALA A 186 12.71 21.12 -14.22
N PRO A 187 13.73 20.29 -14.00
CA PRO A 187 14.91 20.25 -14.84
C PRO A 187 14.53 19.71 -16.25
N ASP A 188 15.45 19.78 -17.21
CA ASP A 188 15.21 19.28 -18.58
C ASP A 188 14.91 17.75 -18.58
N ALA A 189 15.52 17.00 -17.69
CA ALA A 189 15.26 15.58 -17.47
C ALA A 189 15.58 15.18 -16.01
N LEU A 190 14.83 14.21 -15.49
CA LEU A 190 15.05 13.65 -14.17
C LEU A 190 14.79 12.14 -14.21
N VAL A 191 15.85 11.37 -14.46
CA VAL A 191 15.77 9.91 -14.63
C VAL A 191 15.88 9.21 -13.27
N ALA A 192 14.95 8.32 -12.98
CA ALA A 192 14.98 7.44 -11.81
C ALA A 192 14.46 6.05 -12.17
N GLU A 193 14.77 5.06 -11.33
CA GLU A 193 14.15 3.74 -11.39
C GLU A 193 12.86 3.73 -10.56
N THR A 194 11.73 3.58 -11.24
CA THR A 194 10.41 3.59 -10.61
C THR A 194 9.41 2.78 -11.44
N ASP A 195 8.25 2.48 -10.88
CA ASP A 195 7.10 1.95 -11.62
C ASP A 195 6.31 3.11 -12.25
N PRO A 196 6.33 3.26 -13.59
CA PRO A 196 5.64 4.36 -14.26
C PRO A 196 4.11 4.28 -14.08
N GLY A 197 3.56 3.08 -13.92
CA GLY A 197 2.13 2.89 -13.63
C GLY A 197 1.75 3.42 -12.26
N ALA A 198 2.55 3.12 -11.23
CA ALA A 198 2.36 3.65 -9.88
C ALA A 198 2.53 5.17 -9.85
N LEU A 199 3.55 5.71 -10.53
CA LEU A 199 3.76 7.17 -10.62
C LEU A 199 2.57 7.89 -11.28
N ARG A 200 2.08 7.38 -12.41
CA ARG A 200 0.89 7.94 -13.07
C ARG A 200 -0.32 7.97 -12.16
N ARG A 201 -0.54 6.91 -11.38
CA ARG A 201 -1.65 6.85 -10.41
C ARG A 201 -1.48 7.87 -9.28
N ILE A 202 -0.27 8.03 -8.75
CA ILE A 202 0.04 9.06 -7.75
C ILE A 202 -0.33 10.44 -8.30
N VAL A 203 0.20 10.81 -9.47
CA VAL A 203 -0.06 12.10 -10.09
C VAL A 203 -1.54 12.30 -10.36
N ALA A 204 -2.25 11.31 -10.90
CA ALA A 204 -3.68 11.38 -11.16
C ALA A 204 -4.50 11.61 -9.88
N ASN A 205 -4.15 10.97 -8.76
CA ASN A 205 -4.81 11.18 -7.48
C ASN A 205 -4.54 12.58 -6.92
N LEU A 206 -3.30 13.08 -7.03
CA LEU A 206 -2.95 14.44 -6.61
C LEU A 206 -3.66 15.50 -7.44
N VAL A 207 -3.71 15.33 -8.77
CA VAL A 207 -4.44 16.23 -9.66
C VAL A 207 -5.94 16.21 -9.38
N ARG A 208 -6.52 15.02 -9.17
CA ARG A 208 -7.94 14.89 -8.80
C ARG A 208 -8.26 15.63 -7.50
N ASN A 209 -7.38 15.52 -6.51
CA ASN A 209 -7.49 16.26 -5.25
C ASN A 209 -7.45 17.78 -5.50
N ALA A 210 -6.52 18.26 -6.35
CA ALA A 210 -6.45 19.67 -6.72
C ALA A 210 -7.73 20.14 -7.47
N VAL A 211 -8.26 19.35 -8.40
CA VAL A 211 -9.51 19.66 -9.14
C VAL A 211 -10.71 19.77 -8.19
N GLN A 212 -10.81 18.87 -7.22
CA GLN A 212 -11.95 18.81 -6.27
C GLN A 212 -11.89 19.96 -5.24
N HIS A 213 -10.72 20.22 -4.68
CA HIS A 213 -10.56 21.10 -3.51
C HIS A 213 -9.76 22.37 -3.78
N GLY A 214 -9.03 22.41 -4.90
CA GLY A 214 -8.14 23.49 -5.25
C GLY A 214 -8.82 24.71 -5.87
N ARG A 215 -8.10 25.83 -5.84
CA ARG A 215 -8.42 27.08 -6.56
C ARG A 215 -7.15 27.75 -7.06
N GLY A 216 -7.29 28.56 -8.10
CA GLY A 216 -6.22 29.41 -8.62
C GLY A 216 -5.18 28.62 -9.41
N ARG A 217 -3.96 28.53 -8.89
CA ARG A 217 -2.83 27.90 -9.61
C ARG A 217 -2.43 26.58 -8.95
N LEU A 218 -2.21 25.56 -9.79
CA LEU A 218 -1.55 24.31 -9.42
C LEU A 218 -0.07 24.40 -9.81
N ARG A 219 0.81 24.51 -8.81
CA ARG A 219 2.26 24.48 -9.02
C ARG A 219 2.77 23.06 -8.83
N VAL A 220 3.52 22.58 -9.81
CA VAL A 220 4.14 21.26 -9.81
C VAL A 220 5.65 21.45 -9.93
N GLU A 221 6.39 21.02 -8.93
CA GLU A 221 7.84 21.15 -8.89
C GLU A 221 8.49 19.78 -8.80
N LEU A 222 9.44 19.49 -9.71
CA LEU A 222 10.28 18.29 -9.66
C LEU A 222 11.73 18.70 -9.42
N ALA A 223 12.40 17.98 -8.52
CA ALA A 223 13.82 18.20 -8.23
C ALA A 223 14.51 16.90 -7.79
N GLY A 224 15.76 16.72 -8.20
CA GLY A 224 16.66 15.71 -7.64
C GLY A 224 17.42 16.28 -6.44
N ILE A 225 17.30 15.65 -5.27
CA ILE A 225 17.91 16.11 -4.02
C ILE A 225 18.58 14.93 -3.31
N ALA A 226 19.89 14.95 -3.18
CA ALA A 226 20.67 13.98 -2.40
C ALA A 226 20.32 12.51 -2.69
N GLY A 227 20.24 12.12 -3.98
CA GLY A 227 19.91 10.74 -4.39
C GLY A 227 18.44 10.38 -4.25
N ARG A 228 17.57 11.34 -4.02
CA ARG A 228 16.10 11.20 -4.05
C ARG A 228 15.50 12.12 -5.10
N VAL A 229 14.32 11.77 -5.53
CA VAL A 229 13.46 12.62 -6.37
C VAL A 229 12.36 13.19 -5.49
N ARG A 230 12.14 14.49 -5.60
CA ARG A 230 11.04 15.17 -4.94
C ARG A 230 10.06 15.71 -5.98
N LEU A 231 8.81 15.28 -5.88
CA LEU A 231 7.68 15.88 -6.56
C LEU A 231 6.86 16.65 -5.53
N ARG A 232 6.70 17.95 -5.76
CA ARG A 232 5.91 18.84 -4.90
C ARG A 232 4.76 19.39 -5.71
N MET A 233 3.55 19.29 -5.17
CA MET A 233 2.36 19.88 -5.75
C MET A 233 1.72 20.85 -4.77
N ARG A 234 1.44 22.09 -5.20
CA ARG A 234 0.83 23.15 -4.40
C ARG A 234 -0.36 23.76 -5.10
N ASN A 235 -1.44 23.97 -4.37
CA ASN A 235 -2.61 24.72 -4.88
C ASN A 235 -3.31 25.49 -3.75
N GLY A 236 -3.95 26.58 -4.10
CA GLY A 236 -4.82 27.27 -3.17
C GLY A 236 -6.03 26.41 -2.78
N VAL A 237 -6.52 26.53 -1.54
CA VAL A 237 -7.65 25.74 -1.01
C VAL A 237 -8.93 26.59 -1.01
N ARG A 238 -10.06 26.00 -1.44
CA ARG A 238 -11.37 26.68 -1.41
C ARG A 238 -11.90 26.93 0.00
N ARG A 239 -11.60 26.03 0.96
CA ARG A 239 -12.06 26.07 2.36
C ARG A 239 -10.95 25.70 3.31
N PRO A 240 -9.98 26.58 3.57
CA PRO A 240 -8.81 26.26 4.40
C PRO A 240 -9.19 25.90 5.84
N GLY A 241 -10.23 26.52 6.43
CA GLY A 241 -10.68 26.25 7.77
C GLY A 241 -11.36 24.88 8.00
N ALA A 242 -11.71 24.17 6.92
CA ALA A 242 -12.29 22.82 7.00
C ALA A 242 -11.23 21.71 6.85
N LEU A 243 -9.98 22.07 6.54
CA LEU A 243 -8.90 21.12 6.28
C LEU A 243 -8.11 20.84 7.56
N ASP A 244 -8.20 19.62 8.05
CA ASP A 244 -7.31 19.10 9.10
C ASP A 244 -6.16 18.33 8.44
N VAL A 245 -5.00 19.00 8.33
CA VAL A 245 -3.80 18.46 7.69
C VAL A 245 -3.28 17.23 8.41
N SER A 246 -3.43 17.16 9.75
CA SER A 246 -2.96 16.03 10.54
C SER A 246 -3.68 14.71 10.17
N ARG A 247 -4.88 14.83 9.63
CA ARG A 247 -5.73 13.70 9.25
C ARG A 247 -5.81 13.50 7.74
N ALA A 248 -5.21 14.38 6.94
CA ALA A 248 -5.38 14.37 5.49
C ALA A 248 -4.90 13.07 4.81
N LEU A 249 -3.99 12.32 5.43
CA LEU A 249 -3.52 11.00 4.97
C LEU A 249 -4.31 9.85 5.61
N GLU A 250 -5.16 10.12 6.63
CA GLU A 250 -6.00 9.06 7.22
C GLU A 250 -6.99 8.51 6.18
N ARG A 251 -7.07 7.19 6.08
CA ARG A 251 -7.99 6.51 5.17
C ARG A 251 -9.44 6.86 5.48
N GLY A 252 -10.16 7.33 4.48
CA GLY A 252 -11.58 7.70 4.60
C GLY A 252 -11.82 9.08 5.22
N TRP A 253 -10.79 9.86 5.53
CA TRP A 253 -10.96 11.23 5.96
C TRP A 253 -11.06 12.17 4.77
N SER A 254 -12.07 13.03 4.77
CA SER A 254 -12.27 14.08 3.78
C SER A 254 -12.81 15.34 4.43
N SER A 255 -12.29 16.49 4.03
CA SER A 255 -12.85 17.80 4.40
C SER A 255 -14.17 18.12 3.67
N ASP A 256 -14.48 17.40 2.61
CA ASP A 256 -15.76 17.45 1.91
C ASP A 256 -16.61 16.24 2.29
N PRO A 257 -17.82 16.39 2.86
CA PRO A 257 -18.74 15.30 3.14
C PRO A 257 -19.05 14.43 1.91
N ALA A 258 -18.79 14.98 0.76
CA ALA A 258 -18.97 14.34 -0.52
C ALA A 258 -17.69 13.64 -1.05
N GLY A 259 -16.55 13.79 -0.41
CA GLY A 259 -15.28 13.14 -0.77
C GLY A 259 -15.16 11.74 -0.17
N THR A 260 -14.39 10.86 -0.84
CA THR A 260 -14.11 9.50 -0.38
C THR A 260 -13.09 9.45 0.74
N GLY A 261 -12.19 10.44 0.78
CA GLY A 261 -11.02 10.43 1.65
C GLY A 261 -10.00 9.33 1.30
N LEU A 262 -10.06 8.74 0.12
CA LEU A 262 -9.17 7.65 -0.29
C LEU A 262 -7.99 8.13 -1.16
N GLY A 263 -8.12 9.26 -1.86
CA GLY A 263 -7.12 9.69 -2.83
C GLY A 263 -5.71 9.88 -2.25
N LEU A 264 -5.57 10.55 -1.11
CA LEU A 264 -4.27 10.77 -0.47
C LEU A 264 -3.74 9.52 0.23
N SER A 265 -4.59 8.67 0.78
CA SER A 265 -4.16 7.39 1.34
C SER A 265 -3.68 6.40 0.27
N ILE A 266 -4.23 6.46 -0.95
CA ILE A 266 -3.71 5.73 -2.12
C ILE A 266 -2.32 6.26 -2.49
N VAL A 267 -2.12 7.58 -2.50
CA VAL A 267 -0.81 8.19 -2.77
C VAL A 267 0.23 7.73 -1.75
N GLU A 268 -0.11 7.74 -0.46
CA GLU A 268 0.77 7.25 0.62
C GLU A 268 1.16 5.78 0.42
N LEU A 269 0.19 4.94 0.12
CA LEU A 269 0.41 3.51 -0.10
C LEU A 269 1.29 3.22 -1.31
N LEU A 270 1.04 3.92 -2.45
CA LEU A 270 1.87 3.80 -3.65
C LEU A 270 3.28 4.33 -3.42
N ALA A 271 3.43 5.46 -2.71
CA ALA A 271 4.73 6.00 -2.35
C ALA A 271 5.54 5.02 -1.49
N ALA A 272 4.92 4.42 -0.48
CA ALA A 272 5.55 3.41 0.37
C ALA A 272 5.99 2.17 -0.45
N ARG A 273 5.16 1.71 -1.40
CA ARG A 273 5.51 0.60 -2.32
C ARG A 273 6.74 0.93 -3.19
N LEU A 274 6.90 2.18 -3.59
CA LEU A 274 8.07 2.67 -4.33
C LEU A 274 9.29 2.98 -3.44
N GLY A 275 9.24 2.64 -2.13
CA GLY A 275 10.31 2.94 -1.17
C GLY A 275 10.42 4.43 -0.82
N GLY A 276 9.37 5.20 -1.10
CA GLY A 276 9.29 6.63 -0.86
C GLY A 276 8.43 7.00 0.35
N SER A 277 8.12 8.29 0.45
CA SER A 277 7.27 8.86 1.50
C SER A 277 6.48 10.04 0.97
N VAL A 278 5.34 10.32 1.62
CA VAL A 278 4.48 11.47 1.35
C VAL A 278 4.35 12.31 2.61
N ALA A 279 4.41 13.61 2.42
CA ALA A 279 4.09 14.59 3.44
C ALA A 279 3.06 15.58 2.89
N VAL A 280 2.17 16.05 3.75
CA VAL A 280 1.17 17.07 3.43
C VAL A 280 1.32 18.25 4.35
N GLY A 281 1.01 19.44 3.84
CA GLY A 281 1.12 20.69 4.58
C GLY A 281 0.05 21.69 4.16
N LEU A 282 -0.20 22.66 5.03
CA LEU A 282 -1.01 23.84 4.73
C LEU A 282 -0.22 25.08 5.18
N GLU A 283 0.13 25.93 4.24
CA GLU A 283 0.81 27.17 4.50
C GLU A 283 -0.11 28.33 4.08
N GLY A 284 -0.70 28.99 5.07
CA GLY A 284 -1.75 29.97 4.81
C GLY A 284 -2.98 29.34 4.17
N GLU A 285 -3.23 29.66 2.92
CA GLU A 285 -4.32 29.07 2.12
C GLU A 285 -3.82 28.11 1.01
N GLU A 286 -2.54 27.80 0.98
CA GLU A 286 -1.96 26.85 0.02
C GLU A 286 -1.78 25.46 0.67
N PHE A 287 -2.41 24.48 0.06
CA PHE A 287 -2.20 23.07 0.40
C PHE A 287 -1.02 22.53 -0.42
N GLU A 288 -0.14 21.83 0.25
CA GLU A 288 1.06 21.25 -0.32
C GLU A 288 1.07 19.73 -0.10
N VAL A 289 1.45 19.01 -1.14
CA VAL A 289 1.83 17.60 -1.06
C VAL A 289 3.25 17.44 -1.56
N VAL A 290 4.09 16.78 -0.77
CA VAL A 290 5.48 16.47 -1.11
C VAL A 290 5.63 14.95 -1.16
N LEU A 291 5.95 14.43 -2.32
CA LEU A 291 6.33 13.04 -2.56
C LEU A 291 7.85 12.96 -2.68
N GLU A 292 8.47 12.07 -1.93
CA GLU A 292 9.89 11.75 -2.06
C GLU A 292 10.07 10.28 -2.43
N LEU A 293 10.73 10.04 -3.57
CA LEU A 293 11.07 8.70 -4.04
C LEU A 293 12.59 8.51 -4.05
N PRO A 294 13.13 7.31 -3.84
CA PRO A 294 14.55 7.04 -4.08
C PRO A 294 14.84 7.18 -5.59
N ALA A 295 15.97 7.77 -5.95
CA ALA A 295 16.40 7.84 -7.35
C ALA A 295 16.80 6.46 -7.90
N THR A 296 17.23 5.57 -6.99
CA THR A 296 17.50 4.14 -7.25
C THR A 296 16.80 3.35 -6.16
N PRO A 297 16.07 2.26 -6.46
CA PRO A 297 15.39 1.48 -5.44
C PRO A 297 16.40 0.94 -4.41
N PRO A 298 15.98 0.75 -3.14
CA PRO A 298 16.81 0.07 -2.17
C PRO A 298 17.14 -1.34 -2.70
N ALA A 299 18.41 -1.74 -2.63
CA ALA A 299 18.82 -3.09 -2.97
C ALA A 299 18.02 -4.08 -2.10
N GLY A 300 17.23 -4.95 -2.75
CA GLY A 300 16.39 -5.94 -2.13
C GLY A 300 17.17 -7.03 -1.41
#